data_ea687c7b9273263c5aef3b7c51115950
#
_entry.id   ea687c7b9273263c5aef3b7c51115950
#
_cell.length_a   1.000
_cell.length_b   1.000
_cell.length_c   1.000
_cell.angle_alpha   90.00
_cell.angle_beta   90.00
_cell.angle_gamma   90.00
#
_symmetry.space_group_name_H-M   'P 1'
#
loop_
_entity.id
_entity.type
_entity.pdbx_description
1 polymer ?
#
loop_
_entity_poly.entity_id
_entity_poly.type
_entity_poly.pdbx_seq_one_letter_code
_entity_poly.pdbx_strand_id
1 'polypeptide(L)'
;NSNVPYTNLTYHKAGNKINGEERFKSYFSVNVNKKLAFGFNIDYLYGRGYYNNQNTAYFNAAIFGSYIGDRYQMQAIYSNNYLKTNENGGIEDDRYITAPEEMAQGQREYESTNIPTVLSATTNRNHDFYVFLTQRYNLGFKRDIVQAENDTTPAKQEFVPVTSFIHTIQVERARHGFNSNDQVDKGYYQNTYLDPESPTVRDSTTYIGIKNTIGIALLEGFNKYAKAGLTAFASYKISKYTLMNMNGSPSPDKYNENEIFVGGELSKREGNVLHYHAIGEVGLAGKAIGQFNVKGDIDLNFPLWKDTVSLIARGEVSNKLAPFYMRHYHSKHFLWDNDMDLSLIHISEPTRQAEI
;
A
#
# COMPACT_ATOMS: atom_id res chain seq x y z
N ASN A 1 -18.25 -11.75 -9.64
CA ASN A 1 -19.50 -11.34 -9.00
C ASN A 1 -20.20 -12.59 -8.44
N SER A 2 -20.15 -12.78 -7.11
CA SER A 2 -20.90 -13.84 -6.45
C SER A 2 -22.29 -13.33 -6.09
N ASN A 3 -23.33 -14.08 -6.43
CA ASN A 3 -24.72 -13.77 -6.04
C ASN A 3 -25.00 -14.15 -4.57
N VAL A 4 -24.04 -14.75 -3.89
CA VAL A 4 -24.16 -15.25 -2.52
C VAL A 4 -23.15 -14.52 -1.65
N PRO A 5 -23.49 -14.14 -0.41
CA PRO A 5 -22.52 -13.62 0.55
C PRO A 5 -21.34 -14.60 0.72
N TYR A 6 -20.15 -14.06 0.75
CA TYR A 6 -18.94 -14.85 0.97
C TYR A 6 -18.33 -14.49 2.33
N THR A 7 -18.09 -15.51 3.14
CA THR A 7 -17.43 -15.39 4.43
C THR A 7 -16.25 -16.35 4.48
N ASN A 8 -15.11 -15.84 4.91
CA ASN A 8 -13.94 -16.66 5.20
C ASN A 8 -13.44 -16.33 6.61
N LEU A 9 -13.42 -17.33 7.48
CA LEU A 9 -12.85 -17.24 8.82
C LEU A 9 -11.67 -18.20 8.89
N THR A 10 -10.52 -17.68 9.27
CA THR A 10 -9.30 -18.48 9.43
C THR A 10 -8.73 -18.22 10.81
N TYR A 11 -8.49 -19.27 11.54
CA TYR A 11 -7.74 -19.25 12.79
C TYR A 11 -6.56 -20.18 12.67
N HIS A 12 -5.40 -19.66 12.96
CA HIS A 12 -4.15 -20.43 12.98
C HIS A 12 -3.47 -20.23 14.32
N LYS A 13 -3.00 -21.32 14.88
CA LYS A 13 -2.18 -21.33 16.09
C LYS A 13 -1.04 -22.29 15.90
N ALA A 14 0.18 -21.82 16.14
CA ALA A 14 1.40 -22.61 16.05
C ALA A 14 2.27 -22.37 17.28
N GLY A 15 3.19 -23.29 17.54
CA GLY A 15 4.11 -23.22 18.67
C GLY A 15 3.47 -23.50 20.03
N ASN A 16 4.19 -23.19 21.08
CA ASN A 16 3.80 -23.40 22.47
C ASN A 16 3.56 -22.06 23.22
N LYS A 17 3.45 -22.11 24.54
CA LYS A 17 3.25 -20.89 25.35
C LYS A 17 4.46 -19.94 25.34
N ILE A 18 5.63 -20.41 24.93
CA ILE A 18 6.88 -19.65 24.96
C ILE A 18 7.08 -18.93 23.64
N ASN A 19 6.97 -19.63 22.50
CA ASN A 19 7.25 -19.11 21.15
C ASN A 19 6.04 -19.21 20.21
N GLY A 20 4.83 -19.22 20.76
CA GLY A 20 3.62 -19.42 19.99
C GLY A 20 3.25 -18.22 19.12
N GLU A 21 2.58 -18.52 18.03
CA GLU A 21 1.97 -17.58 17.11
C GLU A 21 0.47 -17.86 17.02
N GLU A 22 -0.30 -16.80 17.01
CA GLU A 22 -1.75 -16.85 16.82
C GLU A 22 -2.16 -15.85 15.73
N ARG A 23 -2.97 -16.30 14.78
CA ARG A 23 -3.52 -15.46 13.71
C ARG A 23 -5.01 -15.71 13.56
N PHE A 24 -5.75 -14.62 13.51
CA PHE A 24 -7.17 -14.62 13.20
C PHE A 24 -7.43 -13.74 11.99
N LYS A 25 -8.09 -14.31 10.98
CA LYS A 25 -8.56 -13.57 9.81
C LYS A 25 -10.05 -13.73 9.66
N SER A 26 -10.71 -12.63 9.32
CA SER A 26 -12.11 -12.61 8.94
C SER A 26 -12.28 -11.77 7.69
N TYR A 27 -12.84 -12.35 6.67
CA TYR A 27 -13.19 -11.66 5.43
C TYR A 27 -14.67 -11.89 5.17
N PHE A 28 -15.39 -10.82 4.87
CA PHE A 28 -16.78 -10.86 4.48
C PHE A 28 -17.00 -9.98 3.27
N SER A 29 -17.78 -10.46 2.31
CA SER A 29 -18.25 -9.65 1.20
C SER A 29 -19.65 -10.08 0.75
N VAL A 30 -20.45 -9.10 0.36
CA VAL A 30 -21.82 -9.32 -0.10
C VAL A 30 -22.19 -8.35 -1.21
N ASN A 31 -22.87 -8.87 -2.23
CA ASN A 31 -23.60 -8.06 -3.20
C ASN A 31 -25.03 -7.88 -2.68
N VAL A 32 -25.37 -6.68 -2.21
CA VAL A 32 -26.72 -6.35 -1.75
C VAL A 32 -27.71 -6.44 -2.91
N ASN A 33 -27.25 -5.98 -4.08
CA ASN A 33 -27.97 -6.07 -5.35
C ASN A 33 -26.97 -6.00 -6.52
N LYS A 34 -27.46 -5.92 -7.76
CA LYS A 34 -26.62 -5.85 -8.97
C LYS A 34 -25.71 -4.62 -9.02
N LYS A 35 -25.98 -3.58 -8.24
CA LYS A 35 -25.26 -2.29 -8.27
C LYS A 35 -24.44 -2.03 -7.02
N LEU A 36 -24.77 -2.62 -5.87
CA LEU A 36 -24.16 -2.32 -4.59
C LEU A 36 -23.53 -3.56 -3.97
N ALA A 37 -22.24 -3.45 -3.65
CA ALA A 37 -21.49 -4.45 -2.90
C ALA A 37 -20.73 -3.79 -1.76
N PHE A 38 -20.55 -4.49 -0.65
CA PHE A 38 -19.68 -4.09 0.43
C PHE A 38 -19.06 -5.30 1.13
N GLY A 39 -18.03 -5.03 1.90
CA GLY A 39 -17.36 -6.05 2.68
C GLY A 39 -16.40 -5.46 3.70
N PHE A 40 -15.84 -6.33 4.51
CA PHE A 40 -14.79 -5.99 5.46
C PHE A 40 -13.73 -7.08 5.51
N ASN A 41 -12.56 -6.70 5.96
CA ASN A 41 -11.44 -7.59 6.28
C ASN A 41 -10.89 -7.24 7.65
N ILE A 42 -10.64 -8.26 8.47
CA ILE A 42 -9.93 -8.15 9.73
C ILE A 42 -8.79 -9.17 9.69
N ASP A 43 -7.58 -8.76 10.05
CA ASP A 43 -6.41 -9.63 10.18
C ASP A 43 -5.69 -9.27 11.48
N TYR A 44 -5.65 -10.19 12.41
CA TYR A 44 -4.93 -10.07 13.66
C TYR A 44 -3.86 -11.15 13.72
N LEU A 45 -2.64 -10.74 14.00
CA LEU A 45 -1.50 -11.62 14.22
C LEU A 45 -0.82 -11.25 15.52
N TYR A 46 -0.53 -12.23 16.34
CA TYR A 46 0.33 -12.10 17.49
C TYR A 46 1.38 -13.21 17.48
N GLY A 47 2.66 -12.83 17.47
CA GLY A 47 3.80 -13.73 17.58
C GLY A 47 4.61 -13.40 18.82
N ARG A 48 4.94 -14.38 19.63
CA ARG A 48 5.73 -14.18 20.87
C ARG A 48 7.21 -13.97 20.57
N GLY A 49 7.70 -14.51 19.46
CA GLY A 49 9.12 -14.56 19.15
C GLY A 49 9.82 -15.74 19.84
N TYR A 50 11.09 -15.88 19.57
CA TYR A 50 11.90 -16.98 20.10
C TYR A 50 12.66 -16.60 21.38
N TYR A 51 13.11 -15.35 21.45
CA TYR A 51 13.79 -14.78 22.61
C TYR A 51 12.87 -13.90 23.44
N ASN A 52 13.30 -13.54 24.63
CA ASN A 52 12.57 -12.58 25.46
C ASN A 52 12.44 -11.24 24.73
N ASN A 53 11.35 -10.52 25.01
CA ASN A 53 11.05 -9.19 24.48
C ASN A 53 11.11 -9.08 22.94
N GLN A 54 10.61 -10.09 22.23
CA GLN A 54 10.62 -10.16 20.76
C GLN A 54 9.21 -10.24 20.16
N ASN A 55 8.17 -10.04 20.97
CA ASN A 55 6.80 -10.22 20.52
C ASN A 55 6.37 -9.14 19.54
N THR A 56 5.59 -9.57 18.56
CA THR A 56 4.99 -8.71 17.53
C THR A 56 3.47 -8.86 17.56
N ALA A 57 2.76 -7.75 17.52
CA ALA A 57 1.31 -7.70 17.38
C ALA A 57 0.95 -6.87 16.15
N TYR A 58 0.19 -7.45 15.23
CA TYR A 58 -0.32 -6.79 14.04
C TYR A 58 -1.84 -6.86 14.05
N PHE A 59 -2.48 -5.74 13.73
CA PHE A 59 -3.91 -5.64 13.54
C PHE A 59 -4.23 -4.81 12.29
N ASN A 60 -5.00 -5.38 11.39
CA ASN A 60 -5.58 -4.67 10.25
C ASN A 60 -7.09 -4.79 10.30
N ALA A 61 -7.79 -3.68 10.07
CA ALA A 61 -9.21 -3.66 9.81
C ALA A 61 -9.48 -2.80 8.58
N ALA A 62 -10.21 -3.35 7.60
CA ALA A 62 -10.59 -2.65 6.40
C ALA A 62 -12.08 -2.83 6.12
N ILE A 63 -12.71 -1.76 5.64
CA ILE A 63 -14.09 -1.76 5.13
C ILE A 63 -14.02 -1.25 3.70
N PHE A 64 -14.72 -1.91 2.80
CA PHE A 64 -14.76 -1.52 1.39
C PHE A 64 -16.15 -1.66 0.83
N GLY A 65 -16.45 -0.84 -0.17
CA GLY A 65 -17.71 -0.87 -0.86
C GLY A 65 -17.61 -0.37 -2.28
N SER A 66 -18.52 -0.83 -3.12
CA SER A 66 -18.64 -0.36 -4.50
C SER A 66 -20.10 -0.19 -4.88
N TYR A 67 -20.37 0.86 -5.64
CA TYR A 67 -21.61 1.11 -6.32
C TYR A 67 -21.36 1.23 -7.82
N ILE A 68 -22.02 0.41 -8.63
CA ILE A 68 -21.85 0.37 -10.09
C ILE A 68 -23.22 0.58 -10.72
N GLY A 69 -23.58 1.85 -10.94
CA GLY A 69 -24.75 2.24 -11.71
C GLY A 69 -24.38 2.59 -13.15
N ASP A 70 -25.39 2.83 -13.99
CA ASP A 70 -25.17 3.13 -15.41
C ASP A 70 -24.44 4.47 -15.61
N ARG A 71 -24.84 5.49 -14.85
CA ARG A 71 -24.25 6.83 -14.93
C ARG A 71 -23.27 7.12 -13.82
N TYR A 72 -23.48 6.61 -12.62
CA TYR A 72 -22.63 6.86 -11.48
C TYR A 72 -22.01 5.57 -10.97
N GLN A 73 -20.72 5.63 -10.72
CA GLN A 73 -19.94 4.54 -10.14
C GLN A 73 -19.09 5.07 -9.02
N MET A 74 -18.94 4.31 -7.95
CA MET A 74 -18.14 4.69 -6.78
C MET A 74 -17.46 3.45 -6.20
N GLN A 75 -16.22 3.62 -5.75
CA GLN A 75 -15.51 2.64 -4.94
C GLN A 75 -14.90 3.36 -3.74
N ALA A 76 -15.08 2.78 -2.56
CA ALA A 76 -14.55 3.32 -1.32
C ALA A 76 -13.85 2.23 -0.52
N ILE A 77 -12.71 2.59 0.08
CA ILE A 77 -11.94 1.73 0.97
C ILE A 77 -11.51 2.59 2.17
N TYR A 78 -11.71 2.06 3.35
CA TYR A 78 -11.08 2.51 4.58
C TYR A 78 -10.27 1.37 5.15
N SER A 79 -9.02 1.60 5.50
CA SER A 79 -8.14 0.62 6.14
C SER A 79 -7.40 1.26 7.30
N ASN A 80 -7.30 0.54 8.41
CA ASN A 80 -6.56 0.94 9.59
C ASN A 80 -5.61 -0.18 9.97
N ASN A 81 -4.32 0.14 10.11
CA ASN A 81 -3.25 -0.80 10.40
C ASN A 81 -2.54 -0.39 11.69
N TYR A 82 -2.26 -1.35 12.52
CA TYR A 82 -1.49 -1.18 13.73
C TYR A 82 -0.45 -2.31 13.85
N LEU A 83 0.81 -1.92 13.97
CA LEU A 83 1.92 -2.84 14.20
C LEU A 83 2.67 -2.39 15.46
N LYS A 84 2.85 -3.31 16.39
CA LYS A 84 3.70 -3.13 17.55
C LYS A 84 4.70 -4.26 17.62
N THR A 85 5.98 -3.93 17.69
CA THR A 85 7.08 -4.86 17.89
C THR A 85 7.83 -4.48 19.15
N ASN A 86 8.09 -5.43 20.00
CA ASN A 86 9.06 -5.26 21.06
C ASN A 86 10.45 -5.53 20.50
N GLU A 87 11.40 -4.69 20.86
CA GLU A 87 12.79 -4.77 20.41
C GLU A 87 13.66 -5.28 21.54
N ASN A 88 14.37 -6.38 21.31
CA ASN A 88 15.24 -6.97 22.32
C ASN A 88 16.71 -6.59 22.20
N GLY A 89 17.11 -5.93 21.08
CA GLY A 89 18.48 -5.48 20.86
C GLY A 89 19.52 -6.58 20.65
N GLY A 90 19.10 -7.85 20.57
CA GLY A 90 19.97 -9.03 20.54
C GLY A 90 20.21 -9.63 21.92
N ILE A 91 20.96 -10.71 21.97
CA ILE A 91 21.39 -11.37 23.22
C ILE A 91 22.59 -10.61 23.82
N GLU A 92 22.70 -10.60 25.13
CA GLU A 92 23.80 -9.90 25.82
C GLU A 92 25.16 -10.55 25.61
N ASP A 93 25.19 -11.89 25.51
CA ASP A 93 26.43 -12.65 25.39
C ASP A 93 26.20 -13.87 24.44
N ASP A 94 27.01 -13.96 23.39
CA ASP A 94 26.94 -15.07 22.42
C ASP A 94 27.23 -16.43 23.00
N ARG A 95 27.88 -16.51 24.18
CA ARG A 95 28.16 -17.79 24.87
C ARG A 95 26.90 -18.52 25.30
N TYR A 96 25.78 -17.83 25.50
CA TYR A 96 24.49 -18.49 25.72
C TYR A 96 24.09 -19.45 24.58
N ILE A 97 24.64 -19.23 23.36
CA ILE A 97 24.40 -20.08 22.20
C ILE A 97 25.64 -20.95 21.91
N THR A 98 26.86 -20.35 21.96
CA THR A 98 28.10 -21.05 21.53
C THR A 98 28.69 -21.96 22.61
N ALA A 99 28.46 -21.68 23.88
CA ALA A 99 28.92 -22.43 25.02
C ALA A 99 27.85 -22.49 26.13
N PRO A 100 26.65 -23.03 25.86
CA PRO A 100 25.52 -23.00 26.79
C PRO A 100 25.80 -23.70 28.12
N GLU A 101 26.66 -24.69 28.13
CA GLU A 101 27.07 -25.44 29.36
C GLU A 101 27.78 -24.51 30.37
N GLU A 102 28.58 -23.55 29.88
CA GLU A 102 29.26 -22.58 30.74
C GLU A 102 28.28 -21.58 31.35
N MET A 103 27.31 -21.17 30.59
CA MET A 103 26.33 -20.14 30.99
C MET A 103 25.18 -20.71 31.82
N ALA A 104 24.81 -21.97 31.60
CA ALA A 104 23.66 -22.63 32.22
C ALA A 104 23.95 -23.25 33.60
N GLN A 105 25.10 -22.94 34.21
CA GLN A 105 25.46 -23.43 35.56
C GLN A 105 25.27 -24.95 35.72
N GLY A 106 25.64 -25.73 34.68
CA GLY A 106 25.53 -27.18 34.68
C GLY A 106 24.24 -27.76 34.08
N GLN A 107 23.35 -26.95 33.54
CA GLN A 107 22.23 -27.40 32.73
C GLN A 107 22.72 -27.66 31.28
N ARG A 108 22.13 -28.67 30.62
CA ARG A 108 22.53 -29.02 29.24
C ARG A 108 22.04 -28.06 28.18
N GLU A 109 20.98 -27.37 28.45
CA GLU A 109 20.36 -26.41 27.51
C GLU A 109 19.88 -25.18 28.27
N TYR A 110 20.00 -24.04 27.64
CA TYR A 110 19.43 -22.78 28.11
C TYR A 110 18.16 -22.48 27.31
N GLU A 111 17.02 -22.33 28.00
CA GLU A 111 15.78 -22.02 27.35
C GLU A 111 15.88 -20.61 26.72
N SER A 112 15.57 -20.48 25.44
CA SER A 112 15.79 -19.25 24.67
C SER A 112 15.13 -18.00 25.28
N THR A 113 13.99 -18.17 25.94
CA THR A 113 13.29 -17.09 26.65
C THR A 113 13.94 -16.66 27.95
N ASN A 114 14.89 -17.43 28.48
CA ASN A 114 15.66 -17.09 29.67
C ASN A 114 17.01 -16.47 29.33
N ILE A 115 17.39 -16.43 28.04
CA ILE A 115 18.61 -15.78 27.58
C ILE A 115 18.45 -14.26 27.78
N PRO A 116 19.35 -13.58 28.51
CA PRO A 116 19.30 -12.15 28.67
C PRO A 116 19.45 -11.43 27.32
N THR A 117 18.67 -10.36 27.15
CA THR A 117 18.67 -9.53 25.96
C THR A 117 19.02 -8.08 26.32
N VAL A 118 19.70 -7.39 25.42
CA VAL A 118 20.22 -6.03 25.63
C VAL A 118 19.09 -5.05 25.94
N LEU A 119 17.92 -5.23 25.32
CA LEU A 119 16.75 -4.38 25.55
C LEU A 119 15.59 -5.21 26.11
N SER A 120 14.87 -4.64 27.07
CA SER A 120 13.77 -5.30 27.78
C SER A 120 12.49 -4.45 27.83
N ALA A 121 12.62 -3.15 27.66
CA ALA A 121 11.53 -2.17 27.76
C ALA A 121 11.46 -1.25 26.53
N THR A 122 11.84 -1.76 25.37
CA THR A 122 11.87 -1.04 24.10
C THR A 122 10.76 -1.52 23.16
N THR A 123 10.05 -0.58 22.57
CA THR A 123 8.94 -0.86 21.65
C THR A 123 9.00 0.04 20.42
N ASN A 124 8.74 -0.58 19.27
CA ASN A 124 8.52 0.07 17.98
C ASN A 124 7.03 -0.05 17.61
N ARG A 125 6.42 1.06 17.23
CA ARG A 125 4.98 1.13 16.90
C ARG A 125 4.76 1.88 15.60
N ASN A 126 3.99 1.27 14.73
CA ASN A 126 3.49 1.89 13.50
C ASN A 126 1.98 1.86 13.52
N HIS A 127 1.38 2.99 13.22
CA HIS A 127 -0.07 3.10 13.08
C HIS A 127 -0.38 3.94 11.85
N ASP A 128 -1.06 3.36 10.91
CA ASP A 128 -1.47 4.04 9.70
C ASP A 128 -2.94 3.77 9.38
N PHE A 129 -3.59 4.76 8.83
CA PHE A 129 -4.87 4.59 8.18
C PHE A 129 -4.86 5.17 6.76
N TYR A 130 -5.70 4.58 5.94
CA TYR A 130 -5.85 4.93 4.54
C TYR A 130 -7.33 5.02 4.19
N VAL A 131 -7.72 6.12 3.55
CA VAL A 131 -9.04 6.31 2.95
C VAL A 131 -8.86 6.52 1.45
N PHE A 132 -9.57 5.76 0.68
CA PHE A 132 -9.61 5.88 -0.77
C PHE A 132 -11.06 5.95 -1.20
N LEU A 133 -11.41 6.97 -1.98
CA LEU A 133 -12.71 7.12 -2.62
C LEU A 133 -12.48 7.52 -4.07
N THR A 134 -12.95 6.71 -5.00
CA THR A 134 -13.00 7.07 -6.41
C THR A 134 -14.43 7.10 -6.90
N GLN A 135 -14.76 8.11 -7.67
CA GLN A 135 -16.08 8.36 -8.22
C GLN A 135 -15.97 8.61 -9.72
N ARG A 136 -16.94 8.09 -10.46
CA ARG A 136 -17.04 8.28 -11.90
C ARG A 136 -18.47 8.62 -12.26
N TYR A 137 -18.64 9.68 -13.02
CA TYR A 137 -19.94 10.06 -13.62
C TYR A 137 -19.85 9.96 -15.14
N ASN A 138 -20.66 9.09 -15.72
CA ASN A 138 -20.69 8.77 -17.13
C ASN A 138 -21.73 9.61 -17.87
N LEU A 139 -21.29 10.27 -18.93
CA LEU A 139 -22.14 10.86 -19.96
C LEU A 139 -22.22 9.94 -21.16
N GLY A 140 -23.42 9.78 -21.72
CA GLY A 140 -23.63 8.87 -22.85
C GLY A 140 -25.08 8.92 -23.32
N PHE A 141 -25.42 8.00 -24.16
CA PHE A 141 -26.75 7.88 -24.77
C PHE A 141 -27.31 6.46 -24.55
N LYS A 142 -28.60 6.33 -24.78
CA LYS A 142 -29.26 5.02 -24.81
C LYS A 142 -29.27 4.48 -26.24
N ARG A 143 -28.93 3.21 -26.39
CA ARG A 143 -28.97 2.47 -27.64
C ARG A 143 -29.91 1.27 -27.50
N ASP A 144 -30.75 1.05 -28.48
CA ASP A 144 -31.59 -0.12 -28.53
C ASP A 144 -30.74 -1.38 -28.80
N ILE A 145 -30.96 -2.42 -28.01
CA ILE A 145 -30.30 -3.70 -28.24
C ILE A 145 -31.03 -4.38 -29.40
N VAL A 146 -30.28 -4.75 -30.43
CA VAL A 146 -30.84 -5.49 -31.59
C VAL A 146 -31.39 -6.82 -31.09
N GLN A 147 -32.68 -6.99 -31.24
CA GLN A 147 -33.40 -8.23 -30.89
C GLN A 147 -33.35 -9.19 -32.08
N ALA A 148 -33.42 -10.51 -31.78
CA ALA A 148 -33.63 -11.51 -32.84
C ALA A 148 -34.97 -11.27 -33.54
N GLU A 149 -35.06 -11.56 -34.84
CA GLU A 149 -36.23 -11.29 -35.69
C GLU A 149 -37.56 -11.85 -35.20
N ASN A 150 -37.58 -12.76 -34.23
CA ASN A 150 -38.77 -13.40 -33.64
C ASN A 150 -39.04 -12.98 -32.19
N ASP A 151 -38.37 -11.98 -31.63
CA ASP A 151 -38.57 -11.59 -30.22
C ASP A 151 -39.61 -10.45 -30.14
N THR A 152 -40.79 -10.75 -29.56
CA THR A 152 -41.90 -9.80 -29.36
C THR A 152 -41.81 -9.00 -28.06
N THR A 153 -40.69 -9.13 -27.28
CA THR A 153 -40.51 -8.36 -26.07
C THR A 153 -40.17 -6.89 -26.40
N PRO A 154 -40.52 -5.92 -25.51
CA PRO A 154 -40.12 -4.52 -25.73
C PRO A 154 -38.61 -4.38 -25.87
N ALA A 155 -38.13 -3.59 -26.85
CA ALA A 155 -36.72 -3.36 -27.06
C ALA A 155 -36.01 -2.91 -25.78
N LYS A 156 -35.06 -3.68 -25.32
CA LYS A 156 -34.21 -3.31 -24.17
C LYS A 156 -33.24 -2.24 -24.59
N GLN A 157 -33.18 -1.18 -23.81
CA GLN A 157 -32.20 -0.11 -24.02
C GLN A 157 -30.99 -0.30 -23.10
N GLU A 158 -29.81 -0.17 -23.70
CA GLU A 158 -28.54 -0.16 -23.01
C GLU A 158 -27.98 1.25 -22.95
N PHE A 159 -27.43 1.66 -21.78
CA PHE A 159 -26.73 2.94 -21.67
C PHE A 159 -25.29 2.75 -22.17
N VAL A 160 -24.93 3.51 -23.19
CA VAL A 160 -23.58 3.52 -23.77
C VAL A 160 -22.86 4.77 -23.27
N PRO A 161 -21.86 4.61 -22.40
CA PRO A 161 -21.06 5.73 -21.93
C PRO A 161 -20.07 6.19 -23.00
N VAL A 162 -19.90 7.49 -23.16
CA VAL A 162 -18.96 8.12 -24.11
C VAL A 162 -17.85 8.83 -23.38
N THR A 163 -18.20 9.61 -22.39
CA THR A 163 -17.28 10.44 -21.60
C THR A 163 -17.54 10.23 -20.13
N SER A 164 -16.48 10.22 -19.32
CA SER A 164 -16.60 10.12 -17.88
C SER A 164 -15.85 11.25 -17.19
N PHE A 165 -16.45 11.83 -16.17
CA PHE A 165 -15.76 12.64 -15.17
C PHE A 165 -15.34 11.77 -14.02
N ILE A 166 -14.08 11.87 -13.63
CA ILE A 166 -13.46 11.03 -12.59
C ILE A 166 -12.98 11.96 -11.47
N HIS A 167 -13.28 11.58 -10.24
CA HIS A 167 -12.72 12.22 -9.06
C HIS A 167 -12.24 11.14 -8.10
N THR A 168 -11.00 11.28 -7.63
CA THR A 168 -10.41 10.37 -6.65
C THR A 168 -9.83 11.19 -5.51
N ILE A 169 -10.17 10.83 -4.28
CA ILE A 169 -9.54 11.36 -3.07
C ILE A 169 -8.86 10.22 -2.32
N GLN A 170 -7.63 10.49 -1.88
CA GLN A 170 -6.83 9.62 -1.02
C GLN A 170 -6.44 10.41 0.21
N VAL A 171 -6.66 9.84 1.39
CA VAL A 171 -6.21 10.40 2.66
C VAL A 171 -5.38 9.33 3.37
N GLU A 172 -4.19 9.71 3.74
CA GLU A 172 -3.24 8.83 4.43
C GLU A 172 -2.78 9.50 5.71
N ARG A 173 -2.66 8.71 6.75
CA ARG A 173 -1.97 9.13 7.97
C ARG A 173 -1.12 7.97 8.45
N ALA A 174 0.15 8.26 8.69
CA ALA A 174 1.07 7.32 9.30
C ALA A 174 1.72 7.95 10.53
N ARG A 175 1.89 7.15 11.57
CA ARG A 175 2.61 7.52 12.79
C ARG A 175 3.57 6.40 13.13
N HIS A 176 4.81 6.76 13.32
CA HIS A 176 5.84 5.89 13.88
C HIS A 176 6.24 6.39 15.27
N GLY A 177 6.52 5.47 16.18
CA GLY A 177 7.06 5.79 17.49
C GLY A 177 8.01 4.71 17.98
N PHE A 178 9.21 5.12 18.35
CA PHE A 178 10.20 4.27 19.00
C PHE A 178 10.40 4.75 20.45
N ASN A 179 10.11 3.86 21.40
CA ASN A 179 10.15 4.19 22.82
C ASN A 179 11.02 3.16 23.54
N SER A 180 12.01 3.63 24.29
CA SER A 180 12.85 2.81 25.14
C SER A 180 12.95 3.41 26.54
N ASN A 181 12.85 2.55 27.55
CA ASN A 181 13.16 2.84 28.95
C ASN A 181 14.41 2.10 29.42
N ASP A 182 15.09 1.40 28.50
CA ASP A 182 16.28 0.63 28.83
C ASP A 182 17.47 1.56 29.09
N GLN A 183 18.27 1.19 30.08
CA GLN A 183 19.56 1.78 30.32
C GLN A 183 20.60 0.91 29.63
N VAL A 184 21.13 1.38 28.51
CA VAL A 184 22.11 0.66 27.72
C VAL A 184 23.53 1.16 28.00
N ASP A 185 24.52 0.32 27.77
CA ASP A 185 25.93 0.64 27.95
C ASP A 185 26.36 1.80 27.05
N LYS A 186 27.34 2.57 27.52
CA LYS A 186 27.97 3.64 26.73
C LYS A 186 28.57 3.03 25.45
N GLY A 187 28.12 3.50 24.31
CA GLY A 187 28.58 3.02 23.01
C GLY A 187 27.61 2.07 22.29
N TYR A 188 26.53 1.64 22.94
CA TYR A 188 25.44 0.89 22.26
C TYR A 188 24.86 1.70 21.09
N TYR A 189 24.54 2.97 21.32
CA TYR A 189 24.25 3.93 20.27
C TYR A 189 25.52 4.72 19.92
N GLN A 190 25.86 4.76 18.65
CA GLN A 190 27.07 5.48 18.18
C GLN A 190 26.97 6.98 18.42
N ASN A 191 25.78 7.54 18.30
CA ASN A 191 25.53 8.98 18.43
C ASN A 191 24.32 9.25 19.33
N THR A 192 24.34 10.40 19.97
CA THR A 192 23.19 10.94 20.72
C THR A 192 23.07 12.43 20.40
N TYR A 193 22.01 12.79 19.71
CA TYR A 193 21.76 14.14 19.20
C TYR A 193 20.81 14.95 20.09
N LEU A 194 19.94 14.25 20.86
CA LEU A 194 18.96 14.87 21.74
C LEU A 194 19.07 14.32 23.14
N ASP A 195 18.95 15.22 24.13
CA ASP A 195 18.88 14.93 25.57
C ASP A 195 19.85 13.81 26.02
N PRO A 196 21.17 14.06 25.97
CA PRO A 196 22.17 13.04 26.24
C PRO A 196 22.15 12.55 27.69
N GLU A 197 21.60 13.34 28.62
CA GLU A 197 21.50 13.00 30.05
C GLU A 197 20.31 12.08 30.36
N SER A 198 19.29 12.03 29.51
CA SER A 198 18.15 11.15 29.71
C SER A 198 18.44 9.74 29.21
N PRO A 199 18.21 8.68 29.98
CA PRO A 199 18.32 7.31 29.50
C PRO A 199 17.17 6.91 28.57
N THR A 200 16.04 7.64 28.60
CA THR A 200 14.85 7.26 27.84
C THR A 200 14.86 7.77 26.41
N VAL A 201 14.33 6.99 25.49
CA VAL A 201 14.07 7.37 24.10
C VAL A 201 12.57 7.52 23.86
N ARG A 202 12.16 8.59 23.17
CA ARG A 202 10.76 8.90 22.85
C ARG A 202 10.64 9.49 21.45
N ASP A 203 11.14 8.77 20.46
CA ASP A 203 11.12 9.22 19.07
C ASP A 203 9.72 9.05 18.46
N SER A 204 9.27 10.05 17.75
CA SER A 204 7.95 10.04 17.10
C SER A 204 7.96 10.85 15.83
N THR A 205 7.42 10.26 14.77
CA THR A 205 7.15 10.93 13.50
C THR A 205 5.70 10.76 13.10
N THR A 206 5.15 11.74 12.39
CA THR A 206 3.78 11.68 11.87
C THR A 206 3.76 12.21 10.43
N TYR A 207 3.04 11.51 9.59
CA TYR A 207 2.72 11.91 8.22
C TYR A 207 1.21 12.01 8.04
N ILE A 208 0.75 13.04 7.33
CA ILE A 208 -0.62 13.18 6.84
C ILE A 208 -0.52 13.62 5.38
N GLY A 209 -1.10 12.82 4.48
CA GLY A 209 -1.18 13.10 3.06
C GLY A 209 -2.63 13.17 2.57
N ILE A 210 -2.96 14.16 1.75
CA ILE A 210 -4.23 14.26 1.05
C ILE A 210 -3.95 14.47 -0.42
N LYS A 211 -4.36 13.53 -1.26
CA LYS A 211 -4.26 13.63 -2.72
C LYS A 211 -5.65 13.68 -3.33
N ASN A 212 -5.93 14.71 -4.11
CA ASN A 212 -7.12 14.84 -4.95
C ASN A 212 -6.71 14.71 -6.41
N THR A 213 -7.43 13.88 -7.16
CA THR A 213 -7.24 13.71 -8.60
C THR A 213 -8.57 13.93 -9.30
N ILE A 214 -8.58 14.78 -10.29
CA ILE A 214 -9.71 15.00 -11.18
C ILE A 214 -9.31 14.61 -12.60
N GLY A 215 -10.22 14.00 -13.34
CA GLY A 215 -9.94 13.53 -14.69
C GLY A 215 -11.19 13.54 -15.56
N ILE A 216 -10.92 13.56 -16.86
CA ILE A 216 -11.92 13.37 -17.90
C ILE A 216 -11.45 12.23 -18.81
N ALA A 217 -12.33 11.28 -19.09
CA ALA A 217 -12.05 10.14 -19.94
C ALA A 217 -12.99 10.11 -21.12
N LEU A 218 -12.42 9.94 -22.30
CA LEU A 218 -13.14 9.53 -23.50
C LEU A 218 -13.02 8.00 -23.59
N LEU A 219 -14.16 7.31 -23.60
CA LEU A 219 -14.18 5.85 -23.53
C LEU A 219 -14.08 5.22 -24.94
N GLU A 220 -13.53 4.00 -25.01
CA GLU A 220 -13.53 3.21 -26.23
C GLU A 220 -14.90 2.54 -26.47
N GLY A 221 -15.15 2.10 -27.70
CA GLY A 221 -16.29 1.22 -28.03
C GLY A 221 -17.65 1.91 -28.19
N PHE A 222 -17.79 3.23 -27.94
CA PHE A 222 -19.08 3.89 -28.12
C PHE A 222 -19.49 4.03 -29.60
N ASN A 223 -18.54 3.94 -30.51
CA ASN A 223 -18.76 3.84 -31.95
C ASN A 223 -17.61 3.08 -32.62
N LYS A 224 -17.76 2.73 -33.92
CA LYS A 224 -16.76 1.95 -34.70
C LYS A 224 -15.40 2.63 -34.90
N TYR A 225 -15.30 3.94 -34.63
CA TYR A 225 -14.05 4.72 -34.76
C TYR A 225 -13.32 4.90 -33.42
N ALA A 226 -14.04 4.81 -32.31
CA ALA A 226 -13.47 4.94 -30.95
C ALA A 226 -12.80 3.65 -30.52
N LYS A 227 -11.62 3.36 -31.12
CA LYS A 227 -10.86 2.12 -30.91
C LYS A 227 -9.93 2.15 -29.70
N ALA A 228 -9.86 3.27 -28.99
CA ALA A 228 -9.04 3.45 -27.79
C ALA A 228 -9.72 4.41 -26.83
N GLY A 229 -9.53 4.20 -25.53
CA GLY A 229 -9.88 5.13 -24.48
C GLY A 229 -8.75 6.09 -24.18
N LEU A 230 -9.07 7.35 -23.93
CA LEU A 230 -8.12 8.41 -23.59
C LEU A 230 -8.60 9.09 -22.29
N THR A 231 -7.74 9.17 -21.29
CA THR A 231 -8.00 9.89 -20.05
C THR A 231 -6.97 10.99 -19.87
N ALA A 232 -7.39 12.19 -19.52
CA ALA A 232 -6.53 13.25 -19.01
C ALA A 232 -6.87 13.52 -17.55
N PHE A 233 -5.87 13.75 -16.71
CA PHE A 233 -6.08 14.00 -15.29
C PHE A 233 -5.09 15.00 -14.71
N ALA A 234 -5.48 15.62 -13.60
CA ALA A 234 -4.62 16.43 -12.77
C ALA A 234 -4.76 16.02 -11.31
N SER A 235 -3.67 16.02 -10.58
CA SER A 235 -3.61 15.65 -9.16
C SER A 235 -2.96 16.77 -8.35
N TYR A 236 -3.54 17.05 -7.19
CA TYR A 236 -2.95 17.90 -6.16
C TYR A 236 -2.78 17.13 -4.87
N LYS A 237 -1.54 17.10 -4.35
CA LYS A 237 -1.19 16.41 -3.10
C LYS A 237 -0.62 17.39 -2.10
N ILE A 238 -1.14 17.35 -0.90
CA ILE A 238 -0.63 18.06 0.27
C ILE A 238 -0.10 17.00 1.24
N SER A 239 1.15 17.16 1.66
CA SER A 239 1.82 16.29 2.62
C SER A 239 2.29 17.12 3.81
N LYS A 240 1.97 16.67 5.02
CA LYS A 240 2.43 17.27 6.27
C LYS A 240 3.21 16.23 7.06
N TYR A 241 4.39 16.62 7.49
CA TYR A 241 5.30 15.75 8.24
C TYR A 241 5.66 16.41 9.57
N THR A 242 5.94 15.58 10.57
CA THR A 242 6.51 16.03 11.83
C THR A 242 7.77 15.24 12.14
N LEU A 243 8.79 15.93 12.62
CA LEU A 243 10.03 15.37 13.15
C LEU A 243 10.24 15.85 14.58
N MET A 244 11.11 15.19 15.31
CA MET A 244 11.54 15.67 16.62
C MET A 244 12.28 16.99 16.49
N ASN A 245 12.01 17.91 17.42
CA ASN A 245 12.71 19.21 17.44
C ASN A 245 14.12 19.02 18.01
N MET A 246 15.15 19.39 17.24
CA MET A 246 16.55 19.22 17.62
C MET A 246 17.03 20.21 18.68
N ASN A 247 16.25 21.24 19.03
CA ASN A 247 16.56 22.18 20.08
C ASN A 247 16.00 21.77 21.46
N GLY A 248 15.50 20.55 21.60
CA GLY A 248 14.93 20.04 22.86
C GLY A 248 13.53 20.57 23.19
N SER A 249 12.88 21.28 22.27
CA SER A 249 11.47 21.69 22.45
C SER A 249 10.54 20.47 22.44
N PRO A 250 9.54 20.40 23.34
CA PRO A 250 8.54 19.34 23.32
C PRO A 250 7.62 19.39 22.09
N SER A 251 7.59 20.51 21.36
CA SER A 251 6.80 20.66 20.13
C SER A 251 7.61 20.16 18.93
N PRO A 252 7.06 19.23 18.12
CA PRO A 252 7.77 18.72 16.95
C PRO A 252 7.90 19.79 15.85
N ASP A 253 8.96 19.67 15.07
CA ASP A 253 9.12 20.43 13.84
C ASP A 253 8.13 19.97 12.77
N LYS A 254 7.56 20.94 12.05
CA LYS A 254 6.52 20.69 11.03
C LYS A 254 7.02 21.05 9.65
N TYR A 255 6.84 20.14 8.72
CA TYR A 255 7.20 20.30 7.33
C TYR A 255 5.97 20.10 6.46
N ASN A 256 5.87 20.91 5.39
CA ASN A 256 4.77 20.82 4.44
C ASN A 256 5.33 20.72 3.02
N GLU A 257 4.80 19.79 2.25
CA GLU A 257 5.12 19.64 0.84
C GLU A 257 3.82 19.67 0.02
N ASN A 258 3.84 20.39 -1.09
CA ASN A 258 2.74 20.46 -2.04
C ASN A 258 3.26 19.96 -3.39
N GLU A 259 2.44 19.17 -4.07
CA GLU A 259 2.79 18.56 -5.34
C GLU A 259 1.60 18.66 -6.30
N ILE A 260 1.86 19.11 -7.53
CA ILE A 260 0.88 19.11 -8.61
C ILE A 260 1.42 18.27 -9.75
N PHE A 261 0.62 17.30 -10.17
CA PHE A 261 0.89 16.45 -11.32
C PHE A 261 -0.20 16.60 -12.36
N VAL A 262 0.18 16.45 -13.64
CA VAL A 262 -0.76 16.23 -14.73
C VAL A 262 -0.35 14.97 -15.47
N GLY A 263 -1.32 14.27 -16.01
CA GLY A 263 -1.06 13.02 -16.69
C GLY A 263 -2.14 12.64 -17.67
N GLY A 264 -1.86 11.57 -18.37
CA GLY A 264 -2.77 10.96 -19.33
C GLY A 264 -2.67 9.44 -19.30
N GLU A 265 -3.75 8.82 -19.70
CA GLU A 265 -3.86 7.37 -19.86
C GLU A 265 -4.43 7.09 -21.24
N LEU A 266 -3.79 6.16 -21.95
CA LEU A 266 -4.25 5.62 -23.22
C LEU A 266 -4.46 4.13 -23.05
N SER A 267 -5.66 3.64 -23.35
CA SER A 267 -5.98 2.21 -23.20
C SER A 267 -6.79 1.68 -24.37
N LYS A 268 -6.55 0.43 -24.70
CA LYS A 268 -7.36 -0.35 -25.64
C LYS A 268 -7.59 -1.72 -25.05
N ARG A 269 -8.84 -2.02 -24.75
CA ARG A 269 -9.27 -3.28 -24.11
C ARG A 269 -10.17 -4.12 -25.03
N GLU A 270 -10.78 -3.49 -26.03
CA GLU A 270 -11.64 -4.19 -26.99
C GLU A 270 -10.84 -4.78 -28.15
N GLY A 271 -11.32 -5.91 -28.67
CA GLY A 271 -10.70 -6.66 -29.77
C GLY A 271 -9.97 -7.91 -29.25
N ASN A 272 -9.50 -8.75 -30.18
CA ASN A 272 -8.94 -10.06 -29.84
C ASN A 272 -7.40 -10.13 -30.03
N VAL A 273 -6.80 -9.13 -30.67
CA VAL A 273 -5.40 -9.21 -31.10
C VAL A 273 -4.49 -8.33 -30.27
N LEU A 274 -4.84 -7.06 -30.07
CA LEU A 274 -3.97 -6.08 -29.43
C LEU A 274 -4.71 -5.36 -28.33
N HIS A 275 -4.21 -5.53 -27.11
CA HIS A 275 -4.58 -4.74 -25.96
C HIS A 275 -3.36 -3.96 -25.49
N TYR A 276 -3.56 -2.75 -25.05
CA TYR A 276 -2.50 -1.95 -24.44
C TYR A 276 -3.06 -1.00 -23.40
N HIS A 277 -2.21 -0.66 -22.46
CA HIS A 277 -2.47 0.34 -21.48
C HIS A 277 -1.17 1.13 -21.21
N ALA A 278 -1.23 2.43 -21.35
CA ALA A 278 -0.13 3.32 -21.07
C ALA A 278 -0.63 4.49 -20.22
N ILE A 279 0.04 4.76 -19.12
CA ILE A 279 -0.24 5.89 -18.25
C ILE A 279 1.04 6.65 -18.00
N GLY A 280 0.97 7.98 -18.08
CA GLY A 280 2.08 8.87 -17.77
C GLY A 280 1.63 10.05 -16.94
N GLU A 281 2.46 10.47 -16.00
CA GLU A 281 2.28 11.69 -15.22
C GLU A 281 3.60 12.45 -15.10
N VAL A 282 3.51 13.76 -15.06
CA VAL A 282 4.65 14.68 -14.86
C VAL A 282 4.32 15.69 -13.79
N GLY A 283 5.30 16.03 -12.98
CA GLY A 283 5.21 17.04 -11.93
C GLY A 283 5.33 18.45 -12.49
N LEU A 284 4.32 19.29 -12.22
CA LEU A 284 4.25 20.67 -12.71
C LEU A 284 4.67 21.70 -11.68
N ALA A 285 4.38 21.47 -10.40
CA ALA A 285 4.61 22.48 -9.37
C ALA A 285 4.91 21.87 -7.99
N GLY A 286 5.54 22.69 -7.15
CA GLY A 286 5.95 22.32 -5.80
C GLY A 286 7.08 21.30 -5.80
N LYS A 287 7.05 20.36 -4.89
CA LYS A 287 8.05 19.27 -4.82
C LYS A 287 7.92 18.24 -5.96
N ALA A 288 6.89 18.36 -6.79
CA ALA A 288 6.70 17.50 -7.96
C ALA A 288 7.59 17.89 -9.16
N ILE A 289 8.15 19.09 -9.21
CA ILE A 289 8.95 19.57 -10.35
C ILE A 289 10.13 18.62 -10.61
N GLY A 290 10.26 18.19 -11.88
CA GLY A 290 11.28 17.23 -12.32
C GLY A 290 10.90 15.76 -12.14
N GLN A 291 9.83 15.47 -11.40
CA GLN A 291 9.33 14.11 -11.26
C GLN A 291 8.48 13.70 -12.46
N PHE A 292 8.61 12.46 -12.88
CA PHE A 292 7.72 11.83 -13.85
C PHE A 292 7.60 10.34 -13.59
N ASN A 293 6.51 9.77 -14.08
CA ASN A 293 6.29 8.33 -14.07
C ASN A 293 5.55 7.92 -15.33
N VAL A 294 6.08 6.96 -16.06
CA VAL A 294 5.46 6.40 -17.26
C VAL A 294 5.45 4.89 -17.11
N LYS A 295 4.27 4.29 -17.22
CA LYS A 295 4.06 2.84 -17.20
C LYS A 295 3.30 2.43 -18.43
N GLY A 296 3.63 1.26 -18.97
CA GLY A 296 2.91 0.69 -20.09
C GLY A 296 2.93 -0.82 -20.06
N ASP A 297 1.86 -1.39 -20.55
CA ASP A 297 1.73 -2.81 -20.85
C ASP A 297 1.09 -3.01 -22.22
N ILE A 298 1.54 -4.04 -22.91
CA ILE A 298 1.05 -4.45 -24.22
C ILE A 298 0.81 -5.95 -24.14
N ASP A 299 -0.35 -6.37 -24.59
CA ASP A 299 -0.75 -7.77 -24.76
C ASP A 299 -1.13 -7.98 -26.23
N LEU A 300 -0.32 -8.77 -26.93
CA LEU A 300 -0.49 -9.10 -28.34
C LEU A 300 -0.83 -10.58 -28.47
N ASN A 301 -2.05 -10.86 -28.93
CA ASN A 301 -2.56 -12.20 -29.19
C ASN A 301 -2.63 -12.47 -30.68
N PHE A 302 -1.93 -13.48 -31.18
CA PHE A 302 -1.97 -13.85 -32.58
C PHE A 302 -2.02 -15.36 -32.76
N PRO A 303 -2.76 -15.84 -33.77
CA PRO A 303 -2.81 -17.26 -34.06
C PRO A 303 -1.48 -17.72 -34.64
N LEU A 304 -0.94 -18.81 -34.11
CA LEU A 304 0.24 -19.49 -34.62
C LEU A 304 -0.07 -20.97 -34.74
N TRP A 305 -0.16 -21.48 -36.00
CA TRP A 305 -0.67 -22.81 -36.36
C TRP A 305 -2.11 -23.03 -35.83
N LYS A 306 -2.32 -23.92 -34.88
CA LYS A 306 -3.64 -24.26 -34.32
C LYS A 306 -3.89 -23.60 -32.95
N ASP A 307 -2.92 -22.88 -32.42
CA ASP A 307 -2.95 -22.27 -31.07
C ASP A 307 -2.86 -20.75 -31.15
N THR A 308 -3.19 -20.09 -30.05
CA THR A 308 -3.00 -18.65 -29.90
C THR A 308 -1.75 -18.39 -29.04
N VAL A 309 -0.85 -17.59 -29.57
CA VAL A 309 0.33 -17.12 -28.79
C VAL A 309 0.04 -15.74 -28.27
N SER A 310 0.24 -15.57 -26.95
CA SER A 310 0.16 -14.28 -26.27
C SER A 310 1.56 -13.76 -25.94
N LEU A 311 1.86 -12.55 -26.39
CA LEU A 311 3.09 -11.84 -26.06
C LEU A 311 2.74 -10.66 -25.16
N ILE A 312 3.22 -10.69 -23.92
CA ILE A 312 2.97 -9.63 -22.93
C ILE A 312 4.30 -8.92 -22.65
N ALA A 313 4.33 -7.60 -22.81
CA ALA A 313 5.45 -6.76 -22.41
C ALA A 313 4.98 -5.68 -21.44
N ARG A 314 5.78 -5.43 -20.41
CA ARG A 314 5.51 -4.39 -19.38
C ARG A 314 6.77 -3.57 -19.19
N GLY A 315 6.59 -2.26 -18.99
CA GLY A 315 7.70 -1.35 -18.70
C GLY A 315 7.28 -0.21 -17.79
N GLU A 316 8.20 0.24 -16.97
CA GLU A 316 8.08 1.44 -16.13
C GLU A 316 9.37 2.24 -16.19
N VAL A 317 9.23 3.55 -16.38
CA VAL A 317 10.32 4.51 -16.25
C VAL A 317 9.84 5.61 -15.35
N SER A 318 10.57 5.90 -14.27
CA SER A 318 10.20 6.95 -13.34
C SER A 318 11.40 7.69 -12.79
N ASN A 319 11.20 8.97 -12.54
CA ASN A 319 12.08 9.81 -11.74
C ASN A 319 11.23 10.43 -10.63
N LYS A 320 11.54 10.11 -9.39
CA LYS A 320 10.78 10.52 -8.22
C LYS A 320 11.69 11.08 -7.15
N LEU A 321 11.22 12.08 -6.45
CA LEU A 321 11.88 12.52 -5.23
C LEU A 321 11.81 11.39 -4.19
N ALA A 322 12.91 11.14 -3.48
CA ALA A 322 12.93 10.15 -2.41
C ALA A 322 11.87 10.50 -1.34
N PRO A 323 11.23 9.52 -0.69
CA PRO A 323 10.28 9.76 0.39
C PRO A 323 10.85 10.69 1.46
N PHE A 324 10.00 11.55 2.05
CA PHE A 324 10.43 12.57 3.00
C PHE A 324 11.33 12.01 4.11
N TYR A 325 10.96 10.89 4.75
CA TYR A 325 11.75 10.30 5.84
C TYR A 325 13.05 9.62 5.39
N MET A 326 13.27 9.40 4.12
CA MET A 326 14.58 9.04 3.58
C MET A 326 15.49 10.28 3.39
N ARG A 327 14.88 11.44 3.15
CA ARG A 327 15.59 12.71 3.02
C ARG A 327 15.86 13.37 4.36
N HIS A 328 14.90 13.33 5.27
CA HIS A 328 14.94 14.01 6.57
C HIS A 328 14.47 13.06 7.67
N TYR A 329 15.27 12.88 8.69
CA TYR A 329 14.89 12.13 9.87
C TYR A 329 15.63 12.67 11.10
N HIS A 330 14.86 13.01 12.14
CA HIS A 330 15.38 13.53 13.41
C HIS A 330 14.87 12.65 14.54
N SER A 331 15.80 12.05 15.26
CA SER A 331 15.53 11.24 16.43
C SER A 331 16.64 11.39 17.45
N LYS A 332 16.51 10.77 18.60
CA LYS A 332 17.55 10.86 19.63
C LYS A 332 18.90 10.34 19.18
N HIS A 333 18.93 9.25 18.41
CA HIS A 333 20.15 8.55 18.02
C HIS A 333 20.43 8.56 16.52
N PHE A 334 19.47 9.01 15.71
CA PHE A 334 19.60 9.04 14.25
C PHE A 334 19.22 10.41 13.72
N LEU A 335 20.11 10.98 12.92
CA LEU A 335 19.94 12.29 12.29
C LEU A 335 20.47 12.25 10.88
N TRP A 336 19.62 12.60 9.92
CA TRP A 336 20.06 12.89 8.57
C TRP A 336 19.14 13.91 7.89
N ASP A 337 19.78 14.74 7.05
CA ASP A 337 19.13 15.68 6.14
C ASP A 337 19.86 15.58 4.79
N ASN A 338 19.22 14.97 3.82
CA ASN A 338 19.79 14.67 2.50
C ASN A 338 18.86 15.13 1.38
N ASP A 339 19.43 15.65 0.31
CA ASP A 339 18.71 15.83 -0.96
C ASP A 339 18.99 14.62 -1.86
N MET A 340 17.96 13.82 -2.10
CA MET A 340 18.07 12.59 -2.88
C MET A 340 16.91 12.47 -3.87
N ASP A 341 17.25 12.15 -5.12
CA ASP A 341 16.30 11.74 -6.14
C ASP A 341 16.40 10.23 -6.41
N LEU A 342 15.27 9.60 -6.72
CA LEU A 342 15.20 8.20 -7.10
C LEU A 342 14.84 8.10 -8.58
N SER A 343 15.72 7.48 -9.35
CA SER A 343 15.45 7.14 -10.75
C SER A 343 15.34 5.64 -10.90
N LEU A 344 14.26 5.17 -11.53
CA LEU A 344 13.99 3.75 -11.72
C LEU A 344 13.62 3.48 -13.18
N ILE A 345 14.29 2.50 -13.78
CA ILE A 345 13.91 1.90 -15.06
C ILE A 345 13.67 0.41 -14.81
N HIS A 346 12.44 -0.05 -15.06
CA HIS A 346 12.08 -1.45 -14.95
C HIS A 346 11.45 -1.94 -16.23
N ILE A 347 12.04 -2.98 -16.81
CA ILE A 347 11.54 -3.68 -18.00
C ILE A 347 11.34 -5.14 -17.60
N SER A 348 10.10 -5.62 -17.67
CA SER A 348 9.79 -7.03 -17.43
C SER A 348 9.87 -7.77 -18.77
N GLU A 349 10.62 -8.87 -18.80
CA GLU A 349 10.71 -9.73 -19.99
C GLU A 349 9.35 -10.40 -20.29
N PRO A 350 9.06 -10.66 -21.58
CA PRO A 350 7.84 -11.33 -21.97
C PRO A 350 7.79 -12.75 -21.40
N THR A 351 6.79 -13.04 -20.59
CA THR A 351 6.51 -14.39 -20.14
C THR A 351 5.77 -15.14 -21.24
N ARG A 352 6.39 -16.21 -21.75
CA ARG A 352 5.76 -17.14 -22.67
C ARG A 352 4.91 -18.11 -21.86
N GLN A 353 3.62 -17.92 -21.84
CA GLN A 353 2.69 -18.90 -21.28
C GLN A 353 2.18 -19.74 -22.45
N ALA A 354 2.70 -20.96 -22.60
CA ALA A 354 2.07 -21.97 -23.42
C ALA A 354 1.01 -22.65 -22.58
N GLU A 355 -0.25 -22.42 -22.87
CA GLU A 355 -1.33 -23.28 -22.37
C GLU A 355 -1.28 -24.59 -23.14
N ILE A 356 -1.08 -25.72 -22.41
CA ILE A 356 -1.13 -27.08 -22.92
C ILE A 356 -2.58 -27.58 -22.81
#